data_6fae54b407bf437323cf3983a15abaf1
#
_entry.id   6fae54b407bf437323cf3983a15abaf1
#
_cell.length_a   1.000
_cell.length_b   1.000
_cell.length_c   1.000
_cell.angle_alpha   90.00
_cell.angle_beta   90.00
_cell.angle_gamma   90.00
#
_symmetry.space_group_name_H-M   'P 1'
#
loop_
_entity.id
_entity.type
_entity.pdbx_description
1 polymer ?
#
loop_
_entity_poly.entity_id
_entity_poly.type
_entity_poly.pdbx_seq_one_letter_code
_entity_poly.pdbx_strand_id
1 'polypeptide(L)'
;MKRILIPLFLCVVFSLSASAESYIITGQVTYSDNNPVSARDVKIDCTNDQYYCSQYIGISTMTDVYGSYTIILEVEEEENNTIVLLSILGEEFPHKIDLGAKEQSPDGRMYQNIKLAQSSSTSGLSFAIGCCMLLFGLMFISVIMKTGRMLSTKGGRAYFAGYRPARSLECPDCNATVVQHELVRH
;
A
#
# COMPACT_ATOMS: atom_id res chain seq x y z
N MET A 1 45.88 -38.66 41.72
CA MET A 1 45.42 -37.32 41.22
C MET A 1 45.67 -37.10 39.74
N LYS A 2 46.55 -37.77 39.01
CA LYS A 2 46.80 -37.60 37.56
C LYS A 2 45.72 -38.07 36.60
N ARG A 3 44.82 -38.99 37.05
CA ARG A 3 43.78 -39.57 36.14
C ARG A 3 42.50 -38.74 35.95
N ILE A 4 42.29 -37.69 36.73
CA ILE A 4 41.12 -36.83 36.65
C ILE A 4 41.37 -35.58 35.76
N LEU A 5 42.63 -35.18 35.56
CA LEU A 5 43.00 -34.03 34.78
C LEU A 5 42.80 -34.20 33.26
N ILE A 6 42.91 -35.43 32.74
CA ILE A 6 42.76 -35.74 31.32
C ILE A 6 41.31 -35.52 30.81
N PRO A 7 40.26 -36.03 31.47
CA PRO A 7 38.89 -35.77 31.01
C PRO A 7 38.47 -34.31 31.15
N LEU A 8 38.99 -33.57 32.15
CA LEU A 8 38.66 -32.16 32.32
C LEU A 8 39.30 -31.31 31.18
N PHE A 9 40.51 -31.66 30.77
CA PHE A 9 41.18 -31.00 29.64
C PHE A 9 40.47 -31.31 28.29
N LEU A 10 39.97 -32.53 28.12
CA LEU A 10 39.23 -32.92 26.94
C LEU A 10 37.90 -32.17 26.82
N CYS A 11 37.17 -31.88 27.91
CA CYS A 11 35.95 -31.08 27.89
C CYS A 11 36.20 -29.59 27.52
N VAL A 12 37.31 -29.02 27.88
CA VAL A 12 37.63 -27.62 27.55
C VAL A 12 38.01 -27.42 26.07
N VAL A 13 38.56 -28.48 25.45
CA VAL A 13 38.95 -28.39 24.01
C VAL A 13 37.74 -28.55 23.07
N PHE A 14 36.63 -29.18 23.54
CA PHE A 14 35.41 -29.38 22.74
C PHE A 14 34.40 -28.20 22.82
N SER A 15 34.70 -27.15 23.56
CA SER A 15 33.91 -25.90 23.52
C SER A 15 34.33 -25.02 22.32
N LEU A 16 34.44 -25.59 21.12
CA LEU A 16 34.47 -24.84 19.89
C LEU A 16 33.08 -24.25 19.73
N SER A 17 32.95 -23.01 20.16
CA SER A 17 31.73 -22.23 19.94
C SER A 17 31.52 -22.10 18.43
N ALA A 18 30.45 -22.73 17.92
CA ALA A 18 29.91 -22.34 16.62
C ALA A 18 29.61 -20.85 16.71
N SER A 19 30.33 -20.03 15.95
CA SER A 19 30.12 -18.60 15.93
C SER A 19 29.14 -18.31 14.80
N ALA A 20 27.88 -18.09 15.16
CA ALA A 20 26.92 -17.57 14.19
C ALA A 20 27.34 -16.18 13.73
N GLU A 21 27.35 -15.96 12.45
CA GLU A 21 27.75 -14.72 11.83
C GLU A 21 26.55 -13.96 11.26
N SER A 22 26.48 -12.66 11.52
CA SER A 22 25.39 -11.82 11.00
C SER A 22 25.50 -11.68 9.49
N TYR A 23 24.50 -12.16 8.75
CA TYR A 23 24.39 -12.07 7.30
C TYR A 23 23.27 -11.08 6.93
N ILE A 24 23.64 -9.99 6.25
CA ILE A 24 22.72 -8.88 5.97
C ILE A 24 22.37 -8.88 4.50
N ILE A 25 21.08 -9.05 4.20
CA ILE A 25 20.53 -8.91 2.84
C ILE A 25 19.84 -7.55 2.77
N THR A 26 20.22 -6.73 1.81
CA THR A 26 19.58 -5.42 1.59
C THR A 26 19.29 -5.23 0.10
N GLY A 27 18.30 -4.40 -0.22
CA GLY A 27 17.95 -4.12 -1.60
C GLY A 27 16.73 -3.24 -1.73
N GLN A 28 16.25 -3.12 -2.94
CA GLN A 28 15.07 -2.35 -3.27
C GLN A 28 14.07 -3.23 -3.99
N VAL A 29 12.79 -3.11 -3.62
CA VAL A 29 11.66 -3.77 -4.27
C VAL A 29 10.92 -2.78 -5.13
N THR A 30 10.73 -3.12 -6.40
CA THR A 30 9.99 -2.31 -7.36
C THR A 30 8.93 -3.14 -8.06
N TYR A 31 7.83 -2.50 -8.45
CA TYR A 31 6.86 -3.08 -9.37
C TYR A 31 7.44 -3.17 -10.81
N SER A 32 6.74 -3.86 -11.71
CA SER A 32 7.13 -3.97 -13.13
C SER A 32 7.25 -2.60 -13.83
N ASP A 33 6.51 -1.60 -13.38
CA ASP A 33 6.52 -0.21 -13.86
C ASP A 33 7.58 0.69 -13.18
N ASN A 34 8.51 0.08 -12.44
CA ASN A 34 9.59 0.70 -11.67
C ASN A 34 9.13 1.60 -10.49
N ASN A 35 7.85 1.57 -10.13
CA ASN A 35 7.40 2.23 -8.92
C ASN A 35 7.88 1.47 -7.68
N PRO A 36 8.30 2.14 -6.60
CA PRO A 36 8.74 1.46 -5.38
C PRO A 36 7.56 0.75 -4.69
N VAL A 37 7.84 -0.42 -4.13
CA VAL A 37 6.89 -1.17 -3.30
C VAL A 37 7.06 -0.73 -1.86
N SER A 38 6.18 0.14 -1.35
CA SER A 38 6.26 0.68 0.00
C SER A 38 5.31 -0.01 0.98
N ALA A 39 5.72 -0.07 2.25
CA ALA A 39 4.95 -0.61 3.37
C ALA A 39 4.43 -2.04 3.09
N ARG A 40 5.31 -2.92 2.58
CA ARG A 40 5.03 -4.34 2.34
C ARG A 40 6.06 -5.22 3.03
N ASP A 41 5.60 -6.35 3.55
CA ASP A 41 6.48 -7.31 4.18
C ASP A 41 7.28 -8.09 3.13
N VAL A 42 8.58 -8.13 3.33
CA VAL A 42 9.49 -9.08 2.69
C VAL A 42 9.75 -10.18 3.71
N LYS A 43 9.35 -11.41 3.39
CA LYS A 43 9.45 -12.56 4.30
C LYS A 43 10.42 -13.57 3.75
N ILE A 44 11.04 -14.32 4.65
CA ILE A 44 11.80 -15.49 4.25
C ILE A 44 10.89 -16.70 4.28
N ASP A 45 10.91 -17.44 3.18
CA ASP A 45 10.29 -18.72 3.00
C ASP A 45 11.32 -19.75 2.54
N CYS A 46 10.97 -21.03 2.55
CA CYS A 46 11.86 -22.12 2.19
C CYS A 46 11.20 -23.09 1.26
N THR A 47 11.96 -23.61 0.29
CA THR A 47 11.54 -24.78 -0.48
C THR A 47 11.54 -26.00 0.42
N ASN A 48 10.55 -26.89 0.28
CA ASN A 48 10.28 -28.03 1.16
C ASN A 48 11.46 -29.01 1.41
N ASP A 49 12.55 -28.90 0.67
CA ASP A 49 13.67 -29.86 0.71
C ASP A 49 14.94 -29.33 1.41
N GLN A 50 14.89 -28.15 2.04
CA GLN A 50 16.10 -27.56 2.63
C GLN A 50 16.03 -27.49 4.16
N TYR A 51 16.67 -28.45 4.81
CA TYR A 51 16.74 -28.55 6.27
C TYR A 51 17.27 -27.27 6.94
N TYR A 52 18.35 -26.70 6.41
CA TYR A 52 19.00 -25.50 6.97
C TYR A 52 18.19 -24.21 6.80
N CYS A 53 17.28 -24.16 5.85
CA CYS A 53 16.46 -22.96 5.64
C CYS A 53 15.34 -22.82 6.68
N SER A 54 14.89 -23.92 7.28
CA SER A 54 13.71 -23.94 8.14
C SER A 54 13.78 -22.99 9.34
N GLN A 55 14.96 -22.73 9.86
CA GLN A 55 15.18 -21.81 10.98
C GLN A 55 14.94 -20.34 10.63
N TYR A 56 14.99 -19.98 9.33
CA TYR A 56 14.78 -18.64 8.84
C TYR A 56 13.32 -18.35 8.49
N ILE A 57 12.45 -19.36 8.46
CA ILE A 57 11.04 -19.21 8.12
C ILE A 57 10.37 -18.20 9.04
N GLY A 58 9.70 -17.21 8.44
CA GLY A 58 8.94 -16.20 9.17
C GLY A 58 9.76 -14.98 9.58
N ILE A 59 11.08 -14.96 9.38
CA ILE A 59 11.85 -13.73 9.48
C ILE A 59 11.33 -12.76 8.41
N SER A 60 10.97 -11.56 8.82
CA SER A 60 10.38 -10.56 7.91
C SER A 60 10.85 -9.17 8.24
N THR A 61 10.83 -8.32 7.22
CA THR A 61 11.06 -6.87 7.34
C THR A 61 10.05 -6.14 6.47
N MET A 62 9.79 -4.87 6.77
CA MET A 62 8.88 -4.05 5.98
C MET A 62 9.69 -3.12 5.07
N THR A 63 9.25 -2.98 3.82
CA THR A 63 9.84 -2.00 2.89
C THR A 63 9.50 -0.57 3.32
N ASP A 64 10.46 0.33 3.16
CA ASP A 64 10.27 1.76 3.39
C ASP A 64 9.51 2.46 2.24
N VAL A 65 9.41 3.78 2.29
CA VAL A 65 8.72 4.59 1.26
C VAL A 65 9.41 4.55 -0.11
N TYR A 66 10.67 4.17 -0.16
CA TYR A 66 11.45 4.01 -1.38
C TYR A 66 11.51 2.55 -1.86
N GLY A 67 10.83 1.65 -1.16
CA GLY A 67 10.87 0.21 -1.42
C GLY A 67 12.12 -0.48 -0.90
N SER A 68 12.95 0.18 -0.10
CA SER A 68 14.18 -0.42 0.44
C SER A 68 13.84 -1.36 1.59
N TYR A 69 14.60 -2.45 1.68
CA TYR A 69 14.45 -3.44 2.75
C TYR A 69 15.82 -3.89 3.26
N THR A 70 15.85 -4.39 4.49
CA THR A 70 17.03 -5.02 5.08
C THR A 70 16.58 -6.18 5.97
N ILE A 71 17.12 -7.37 5.70
CA ILE A 71 16.92 -8.59 6.49
C ILE A 71 18.25 -8.98 7.09
N ILE A 72 18.24 -9.35 8.37
CA ILE A 72 19.42 -9.80 9.10
C ILE A 72 19.18 -11.25 9.50
N LEU A 73 20.10 -12.13 9.13
CA LEU A 73 20.14 -13.55 9.48
C LEU A 73 21.36 -13.83 10.33
N GLU A 74 21.23 -14.76 11.25
CA GLU A 74 22.38 -15.35 11.95
C GLU A 74 22.67 -16.67 11.24
N VAL A 75 23.82 -16.72 10.56
CA VAL A 75 24.19 -17.84 9.68
C VAL A 75 25.43 -18.53 10.22
N GLU A 76 25.39 -19.85 10.28
CA GLU A 76 26.54 -20.68 10.60
C GLU A 76 27.31 -21.07 9.33
N GLU A 77 28.56 -21.46 9.47
CA GLU A 77 29.43 -21.81 8.35
C GLU A 77 28.88 -22.98 7.51
N GLU A 78 28.15 -23.91 8.18
CA GLU A 78 27.51 -25.08 7.57
C GLU A 78 26.33 -24.70 6.65
N GLU A 79 25.77 -23.52 6.81
CA GLU A 79 24.63 -23.01 6.04
C GLU A 79 25.04 -22.24 4.79
N ASN A 80 26.34 -22.10 4.59
CA ASN A 80 26.88 -21.53 3.37
C ASN A 80 26.38 -22.30 2.14
N ASN A 81 25.94 -21.59 1.12
CA ASN A 81 25.26 -22.06 -0.08
C ASN A 81 23.78 -22.49 0.10
N THR A 82 23.18 -22.32 1.25
CA THR A 82 21.73 -22.51 1.43
C THR A 82 20.95 -21.47 0.61
N ILE A 83 19.87 -21.91 -0.01
CA ILE A 83 18.96 -21.02 -0.76
C ILE A 83 17.76 -20.70 0.11
N VAL A 84 17.53 -19.43 0.37
CA VAL A 84 16.32 -18.91 1.00
C VAL A 84 15.46 -18.21 -0.05
N LEU A 85 14.14 -18.22 0.13
CA LEU A 85 13.21 -17.54 -0.75
C LEU A 85 12.77 -16.22 -0.10
N LEU A 86 12.99 -15.11 -0.78
CA LEU A 86 12.44 -13.82 -0.40
C LEU A 86 11.05 -13.71 -0.99
N SER A 87 10.01 -13.83 -0.15
CA SER A 87 8.61 -13.77 -0.55
C SER A 87 8.04 -12.38 -0.30
N ILE A 88 7.47 -11.78 -1.34
CA ILE A 88 6.79 -10.49 -1.27
C ILE A 88 5.59 -10.45 -2.21
N LEU A 89 4.42 -10.07 -1.68
CA LEU A 89 3.16 -10.00 -2.42
C LEU A 89 2.81 -11.29 -3.20
N GLY A 90 3.27 -12.46 -2.69
CA GLY A 90 3.03 -13.77 -3.29
C GLY A 90 4.00 -14.15 -4.41
N GLU A 91 5.00 -13.33 -4.71
CA GLU A 91 6.11 -13.66 -5.60
C GLU A 91 7.34 -14.07 -4.78
N GLU A 92 8.07 -15.07 -5.24
CA GLU A 92 9.24 -15.64 -4.56
C GLU A 92 10.52 -15.43 -5.37
N PHE A 93 11.56 -14.99 -4.66
CA PHE A 93 12.86 -14.69 -5.26
C PHE A 93 13.95 -15.45 -4.53
N PRO A 94 14.66 -16.36 -5.20
CA PRO A 94 15.71 -17.14 -4.56
C PRO A 94 16.91 -16.24 -4.23
N HIS A 95 17.43 -16.39 -3.01
CA HIS A 95 18.67 -15.81 -2.55
C HIS A 95 19.58 -16.91 -2.01
N LYS A 96 20.78 -16.99 -2.54
CA LYS A 96 21.79 -17.94 -2.08
C LYS A 96 22.64 -17.26 -1.02
N ILE A 97 22.72 -17.87 0.15
CA ILE A 97 23.62 -17.44 1.21
C ILE A 97 25.06 -17.73 0.76
N ASP A 98 25.87 -16.71 0.66
CA ASP A 98 27.29 -16.81 0.24
C ASP A 98 28.16 -16.00 1.21
N LEU A 99 28.76 -16.69 2.16
CA LEU A 99 29.61 -16.08 3.18
C LEU A 99 30.91 -15.54 2.56
N GLY A 100 31.44 -16.21 1.53
CA GLY A 100 32.65 -15.75 0.85
C GLY A 100 32.41 -14.46 0.06
N ALA A 101 31.27 -14.31 -0.57
CA ALA A 101 30.89 -13.06 -1.24
C ALA A 101 30.64 -11.92 -0.24
N LYS A 102 30.07 -12.22 0.94
CA LYS A 102 29.90 -11.25 2.03
C LYS A 102 31.25 -10.70 2.52
N GLU A 103 32.26 -11.56 2.72
CA GLU A 103 33.56 -11.11 3.17
C GLU A 103 34.28 -10.19 2.14
N GLN A 104 33.98 -10.39 0.86
CA GLN A 104 34.50 -9.55 -0.22
C GLN A 104 33.72 -8.23 -0.40
N SER A 105 32.54 -8.13 0.20
CA SER A 105 31.73 -6.91 0.15
C SER A 105 32.32 -5.83 1.07
N PRO A 106 32.51 -4.60 0.59
CA PRO A 106 33.14 -3.52 1.36
C PRO A 106 32.42 -3.17 2.67
N ASP A 107 31.12 -3.41 2.73
CA ASP A 107 30.25 -3.11 3.88
C ASP A 107 29.67 -4.37 4.55
N GLY A 108 30.12 -5.56 4.11
CA GLY A 108 29.64 -6.84 4.63
C GLY A 108 28.16 -7.14 4.36
N ARG A 109 27.57 -6.49 3.35
CA ARG A 109 26.16 -6.65 2.98
C ARG A 109 26.02 -7.30 1.62
N MET A 110 24.95 -8.09 1.50
CA MET A 110 24.57 -8.68 0.21
C MET A 110 23.41 -7.87 -0.39
N TYR A 111 23.60 -7.47 -1.63
CA TYR A 111 22.63 -6.62 -2.33
C TYR A 111 21.77 -7.46 -3.27
N GLN A 112 20.43 -7.41 -3.09
CA GLN A 112 19.48 -8.05 -3.99
C GLN A 112 18.30 -7.13 -4.26
N ASN A 113 18.25 -6.57 -5.45
CA ASN A 113 17.08 -5.82 -5.91
C ASN A 113 16.04 -6.78 -6.47
N ILE A 114 14.79 -6.54 -6.12
CA ILE A 114 13.63 -7.37 -6.48
C ILE A 114 12.73 -6.55 -7.41
N LYS A 115 12.38 -7.13 -8.55
CA LYS A 115 11.40 -6.55 -9.47
C LYS A 115 10.21 -7.49 -9.61
N LEU A 116 9.04 -7.03 -9.14
CA LEU A 116 7.81 -7.79 -9.22
C LEU A 116 7.27 -7.86 -10.64
N ALA A 117 6.60 -8.94 -10.98
CA ALA A 117 5.89 -9.09 -12.24
C ALA A 117 4.62 -8.23 -12.29
N GLN A 118 3.98 -8.01 -11.15
CA GLN A 118 2.78 -7.18 -11.03
C GLN A 118 3.10 -5.69 -11.14
N SER A 119 2.17 -4.90 -11.70
CA SER A 119 2.28 -3.43 -11.76
C SER A 119 1.66 -2.78 -10.53
N SER A 120 2.12 -1.56 -10.19
CA SER A 120 1.49 -0.78 -9.14
C SER A 120 0.03 -0.47 -9.51
N SER A 121 -0.93 -0.97 -8.72
CA SER A 121 -2.35 -0.76 -8.99
C SER A 121 -2.79 0.65 -8.59
N THR A 122 -2.37 1.66 -9.35
CA THR A 122 -2.92 3.02 -9.28
C THR A 122 -4.30 3.15 -9.95
N SER A 123 -4.75 2.09 -10.65
CA SER A 123 -5.97 2.12 -11.45
C SER A 123 -7.27 2.32 -10.65
N GLY A 124 -7.33 1.86 -9.40
CA GLY A 124 -8.55 1.98 -8.59
C GLY A 124 -8.87 3.42 -8.18
N LEU A 125 -7.86 4.20 -7.82
CA LEU A 125 -8.06 5.58 -7.38
C LEU A 125 -8.43 6.49 -8.56
N SER A 126 -7.78 6.31 -9.71
CA SER A 126 -8.09 7.07 -10.94
C SER A 126 -9.50 6.79 -11.45
N PHE A 127 -9.97 5.55 -11.37
CA PHE A 127 -11.34 5.19 -11.75
C PHE A 127 -12.38 5.80 -10.81
N ALA A 128 -12.13 5.78 -9.50
CA ALA A 128 -13.02 6.37 -8.50
C ALA A 128 -13.12 7.90 -8.66
N ILE A 129 -12.00 8.59 -8.87
CA ILE A 129 -11.96 10.04 -9.13
C ILE A 129 -12.70 10.37 -10.44
N GLY A 130 -12.47 9.61 -11.51
CA GLY A 130 -13.16 9.78 -12.79
C GLY A 130 -14.68 9.62 -12.66
N CYS A 131 -15.14 8.62 -11.91
CA CYS A 131 -16.55 8.38 -11.66
C CYS A 131 -17.20 9.51 -10.85
N CYS A 132 -16.54 10.00 -9.81
CA CYS A 132 -16.99 11.15 -9.03
C CYS A 132 -17.10 12.41 -9.87
N MET A 133 -16.11 12.71 -10.72
CA MET A 133 -16.13 13.88 -11.60
C MET A 133 -17.26 13.81 -12.63
N LEU A 134 -17.57 12.63 -13.17
CA LEU A 134 -18.70 12.41 -14.06
C LEU A 134 -20.04 12.67 -13.35
N LEU A 135 -20.24 12.16 -12.13
CA LEU A 135 -21.45 12.37 -11.35
C LEU A 135 -21.64 13.85 -11.00
N PHE A 136 -20.57 14.53 -10.56
CA PHE A 136 -20.61 15.99 -10.34
C PHE A 136 -20.94 16.77 -11.61
N GLY A 137 -20.36 16.41 -12.75
CA GLY A 137 -20.64 17.01 -14.04
C GLY A 137 -22.11 16.87 -14.44
N LEU A 138 -22.68 15.67 -14.32
CA LEU A 138 -24.10 15.42 -14.62
C LEU A 138 -25.04 16.19 -13.68
N MET A 139 -24.69 16.28 -12.39
CA MET A 139 -25.45 17.05 -11.42
C MET A 139 -25.42 18.55 -11.77
N PHE A 140 -24.26 19.07 -12.17
CA PHE A 140 -24.10 20.47 -12.58
C PHE A 140 -24.91 20.81 -13.85
N ILE A 141 -24.87 19.93 -14.85
CA ILE A 141 -25.67 20.06 -16.07
C ILE A 141 -27.17 20.04 -15.75
N SER A 142 -27.59 19.17 -14.86
CA SER A 142 -28.98 19.08 -14.39
C SER A 142 -29.46 20.40 -13.75
N VAL A 143 -28.62 21.00 -12.90
CA VAL A 143 -28.89 22.30 -12.25
C VAL A 143 -28.97 23.41 -13.28
N ILE A 144 -28.02 23.49 -14.22
CA ILE A 144 -28.02 24.50 -15.28
C ILE A 144 -29.27 24.39 -16.16
N MET A 145 -29.66 23.17 -16.56
CA MET A 145 -30.85 22.97 -17.37
C MET A 145 -32.14 23.36 -16.62
N LYS A 146 -32.22 23.03 -15.31
CA LYS A 146 -33.36 23.39 -14.49
C LYS A 146 -33.45 24.90 -14.28
N THR A 147 -32.33 25.56 -14.05
CA THR A 147 -32.25 27.03 -13.90
C THR A 147 -32.55 27.73 -15.23
N GLY A 148 -32.02 27.21 -16.33
CA GLY A 148 -32.30 27.73 -17.68
C GLY A 148 -33.77 27.62 -18.04
N ARG A 149 -34.45 26.51 -17.73
CA ARG A 149 -35.88 26.35 -17.90
C ARG A 149 -36.68 27.35 -17.05
N MET A 150 -36.28 27.56 -15.78
CA MET A 150 -36.92 28.56 -14.91
C MET A 150 -36.79 29.99 -15.49
N LEU A 151 -35.60 30.39 -15.96
CA LEU A 151 -35.33 31.67 -16.55
C LEU A 151 -36.07 31.86 -17.90
N SER A 152 -36.38 30.78 -18.60
CA SER A 152 -37.11 30.80 -19.87
C SER A 152 -38.61 31.05 -19.68
N THR A 153 -39.15 30.79 -18.51
CA THR A 153 -40.60 31.03 -18.20
C THR A 153 -40.79 32.44 -17.64
N LYS A 154 -41.95 33.04 -17.94
CA LYS A 154 -42.31 34.37 -17.41
C LYS A 154 -42.36 34.37 -15.89
N GLY A 155 -42.88 33.27 -15.26
CA GLY A 155 -42.98 33.11 -13.83
C GLY A 155 -41.61 32.93 -13.16
N GLY A 156 -40.68 32.19 -13.79
CA GLY A 156 -39.33 32.01 -13.28
C GLY A 156 -38.51 33.32 -13.30
N ARG A 157 -38.62 34.12 -14.35
CA ARG A 157 -37.99 35.46 -14.41
C ARG A 157 -38.53 36.39 -13.33
N ALA A 158 -39.86 36.33 -13.05
CA ALA A 158 -40.47 37.11 -11.97
C ALA A 158 -39.93 36.67 -10.60
N TYR A 159 -39.75 35.37 -10.38
CA TYR A 159 -39.20 34.81 -9.12
C TYR A 159 -37.78 35.34 -8.86
N PHE A 160 -36.89 35.33 -9.87
CA PHE A 160 -35.52 35.88 -9.75
C PHE A 160 -35.51 37.42 -9.64
N ALA A 161 -36.53 38.10 -10.13
CA ALA A 161 -36.70 39.54 -9.95
C ALA A 161 -37.32 39.92 -8.59
N GLY A 162 -37.48 38.96 -7.69
CA GLY A 162 -38.01 39.23 -6.35
C GLY A 162 -39.54 39.26 -6.24
N TYR A 163 -40.27 38.88 -7.31
CA TYR A 163 -41.70 38.75 -7.24
C TYR A 163 -42.13 37.41 -6.63
N ARG A 164 -42.88 37.41 -5.55
CA ARG A 164 -43.54 36.21 -5.06
C ARG A 164 -44.68 35.80 -5.98
N PRO A 165 -44.91 34.47 -6.19
CA PRO A 165 -46.06 34.01 -6.92
C PRO A 165 -47.32 34.54 -6.26
N ALA A 166 -48.25 35.09 -7.05
CA ALA A 166 -49.51 35.62 -6.58
C ALA A 166 -50.26 34.49 -5.85
N ARG A 167 -50.68 34.75 -4.60
CA ARG A 167 -51.60 33.87 -3.89
C ARG A 167 -53.01 34.08 -4.44
N SER A 168 -53.60 33.01 -4.92
CA SER A 168 -55.04 33.05 -5.21
C SER A 168 -55.79 32.93 -3.85
N LEU A 169 -56.51 33.98 -3.53
CA LEU A 169 -57.45 33.95 -2.42
C LEU A 169 -58.86 33.68 -3.00
N GLU A 170 -59.46 32.62 -2.53
CA GLU A 170 -60.89 32.35 -2.84
C GLU A 170 -61.75 33.18 -1.90
N CYS A 171 -62.64 33.95 -2.49
CA CYS A 171 -63.65 34.70 -1.73
C CYS A 171 -64.68 33.70 -1.15
N PRO A 172 -64.86 33.67 0.20
CA PRO A 172 -65.76 32.68 0.82
C PRO A 172 -67.20 32.87 0.43
N ASP A 173 -67.60 34.07 0.01
CA ASP A 173 -69.05 34.36 -0.28
C ASP A 173 -69.39 34.23 -1.76
N CYS A 174 -68.46 34.28 -2.69
CA CYS A 174 -68.81 34.27 -4.13
C CYS A 174 -67.97 33.29 -4.96
N ASN A 175 -67.10 32.49 -4.35
CA ASN A 175 -66.17 31.56 -5.02
C ASN A 175 -65.28 32.19 -6.12
N ALA A 176 -65.19 33.52 -6.19
CA ALA A 176 -64.30 34.18 -7.15
C ALA A 176 -62.87 34.15 -6.66
N THR A 177 -61.95 33.69 -7.54
CA THR A 177 -60.52 33.72 -7.28
C THR A 177 -59.96 35.11 -7.52
N VAL A 178 -59.49 35.79 -6.47
CA VAL A 178 -58.80 37.07 -6.55
C VAL A 178 -57.30 36.84 -6.50
N VAL A 179 -56.58 37.26 -7.54
CA VAL A 179 -55.13 37.13 -7.60
C VAL A 179 -54.50 38.40 -7.01
N GLN A 180 -53.90 38.26 -5.83
CA GLN A 180 -53.23 39.38 -5.19
C GLN A 180 -51.74 39.36 -5.57
N HIS A 181 -51.33 40.40 -6.30
CA HIS A 181 -49.90 40.66 -6.63
C HIS A 181 -49.27 41.48 -5.49
N GLU A 182 -48.53 40.83 -4.64
CA GLU A 182 -47.75 41.51 -3.61
C GLU A 182 -46.34 41.79 -4.11
N LEU A 183 -46.02 43.09 -4.28
CA LEU A 183 -44.68 43.55 -4.57
C LEU A 183 -43.88 43.57 -3.28
N VAL A 184 -42.95 42.63 -3.12
CA VAL A 184 -41.97 42.67 -2.02
C VAL A 184 -40.79 43.53 -2.51
N ARG A 185 -40.71 44.77 -2.00
CA ARG A 185 -39.48 45.57 -2.11
C ARG A 185 -38.49 45.06 -1.07
N HIS A 186 -37.32 44.69 -1.52
CA HIS A 186 -36.14 44.53 -0.67
C HIS A 186 -35.39 45.83 -0.58
#